data_92fbe66b9041c64f775f604ee24047cf
#
_entry.id   92fbe66b9041c64f775f604ee24047cf
#
_cell.length_a   1.000
_cell.length_b   1.000
_cell.length_c   1.000
_cell.angle_alpha   90.00
_cell.angle_beta   90.00
_cell.angle_gamma   90.00
#
_symmetry.space_group_name_H-M   'P 1'
#
loop_
_entity.id
_entity.type
_entity.pdbx_description
1 polymer ?
#
loop_
_entity_poly.entity_id
_entity_poly.type
_entity_poly.pdbx_seq_one_letter_code
_entity_poly.pdbx_strand_id
1 'polypeptide(L)'
;KESIKGNVKLVGCIDVEGKLHGYGTYTLSDGSLYAEGIWKRGKLNGRGTRTFLTDDQTQNYKGIFKNDQLIDGEIKTVFNSGDLNLEIYKKGEIIKTEYTFSNKSGKETSGKHYKGGDLKNGIEKSRFSDNSIMTSIYENGEIIDQKRNINNYYIKDDISGEKESINIPLEIEEGDNTMYINLKIPTKSDSDYSARFVFDTGSESFKIGYRLFNELKEKGLKYIDLNVNIKSVGVSGIEFESNAIVIEKLKIGDFTLQNVVALVSKLESSNISLLGIGFLNKFKEVKWSLIAKELVFYK
;
A
#
# COMPACT_ATOMS: atom_id res chain seq x y z
N LYS A 1 -19.78 27.74 -34.06
CA LYS A 1 -21.15 27.24 -34.24
C LYS A 1 -21.52 26.37 -33.04
N GLU A 2 -22.74 26.49 -32.57
CA GLU A 2 -23.33 25.59 -31.57
C GLU A 2 -24.17 24.55 -32.29
N SER A 3 -24.11 23.32 -31.86
CA SER A 3 -24.98 22.24 -32.32
C SER A 3 -25.42 21.42 -31.11
N ILE A 4 -26.71 21.13 -31.00
CA ILE A 4 -27.29 20.29 -29.97
C ILE A 4 -27.69 18.98 -30.64
N LYS A 5 -27.17 17.85 -30.13
CA LYS A 5 -27.53 16.51 -30.59
C LYS A 5 -27.95 15.68 -29.37
N GLY A 6 -29.26 15.47 -29.23
CA GLY A 6 -29.82 14.83 -28.04
C GLY A 6 -29.56 15.67 -26.78
N ASN A 7 -29.08 15.04 -25.72
CA ASN A 7 -28.79 15.69 -24.44
C ASN A 7 -27.40 16.33 -24.36
N VAL A 8 -26.81 16.75 -25.50
CA VAL A 8 -25.41 17.19 -25.55
C VAL A 8 -25.29 18.48 -26.37
N LYS A 9 -24.49 19.39 -25.83
CA LYS A 9 -24.13 20.65 -26.50
C LYS A 9 -22.70 20.62 -27.03
N LEU A 10 -22.53 20.90 -28.31
CA LEU A 10 -21.24 21.06 -28.98
C LEU A 10 -21.02 22.54 -29.28
N VAL A 11 -19.87 23.06 -28.84
CA VAL A 11 -19.46 24.45 -29.11
C VAL A 11 -18.08 24.46 -29.73
N GLY A 12 -17.92 25.07 -30.91
CA GLY A 12 -16.63 25.17 -31.59
C GLY A 12 -16.72 25.10 -33.10
N CYS A 13 -15.59 24.80 -33.74
CA CYS A 13 -15.55 24.55 -35.18
C CYS A 13 -16.14 23.18 -35.49
N ILE A 14 -17.02 23.10 -36.48
CA ILE A 14 -17.63 21.86 -36.96
C ILE A 14 -17.34 21.68 -38.45
N ASP A 15 -17.12 20.43 -38.87
CA ASP A 15 -16.96 20.06 -40.28
C ASP A 15 -18.31 20.00 -41.02
N VAL A 16 -18.24 19.62 -42.29
CA VAL A 16 -19.44 19.55 -43.17
C VAL A 16 -20.42 18.44 -42.70
N GLU A 17 -19.97 17.47 -41.92
CA GLU A 17 -20.81 16.41 -41.35
C GLU A 17 -21.39 16.80 -39.98
N GLY A 18 -21.15 18.04 -39.50
CA GLY A 18 -21.61 18.51 -38.19
C GLY A 18 -20.81 17.95 -37.01
N LYS A 19 -19.58 17.45 -37.23
CA LYS A 19 -18.68 16.93 -36.21
C LYS A 19 -17.69 18.01 -35.80
N LEU A 20 -17.25 18.00 -34.51
CA LEU A 20 -16.21 18.92 -34.06
C LEU A 20 -14.90 18.71 -34.85
N HIS A 21 -14.34 19.82 -35.32
CA HIS A 21 -13.07 19.90 -36.07
C HIS A 21 -12.35 21.19 -35.71
N GLY A 22 -11.14 21.11 -35.14
CA GLY A 22 -10.47 22.24 -34.51
C GLY A 22 -10.76 22.32 -33.02
N TYR A 23 -10.62 23.50 -32.42
CA TYR A 23 -10.90 23.66 -31.00
C TYR A 23 -12.41 23.68 -30.71
N GLY A 24 -12.81 22.95 -29.64
CA GLY A 24 -14.21 22.92 -29.24
C GLY A 24 -14.44 22.20 -27.90
N THR A 25 -15.67 22.36 -27.41
CA THR A 25 -16.15 21.78 -26.16
C THR A 25 -17.33 20.86 -26.39
N TYR A 26 -17.43 19.86 -25.58
CA TYR A 26 -18.52 18.90 -25.50
C TYR A 26 -19.10 18.93 -24.09
N THR A 27 -20.36 19.38 -23.96
CA THR A 27 -21.03 19.59 -22.67
C THR A 27 -22.24 18.69 -22.57
N LEU A 28 -22.47 18.08 -21.42
CA LEU A 28 -23.65 17.26 -21.15
C LEU A 28 -24.89 18.12 -20.90
N SER A 29 -26.07 17.50 -20.87
CA SER A 29 -27.37 18.19 -20.72
C SER A 29 -27.52 18.93 -19.38
N ASP A 30 -26.83 18.47 -18.35
CA ASP A 30 -26.78 19.11 -17.03
C ASP A 30 -25.82 20.30 -16.96
N GLY A 31 -25.16 20.64 -18.09
CA GLY A 31 -24.21 21.72 -18.21
C GLY A 31 -22.79 21.35 -17.80
N SER A 32 -22.54 20.13 -17.33
CA SER A 32 -21.19 19.68 -16.97
C SER A 32 -20.31 19.51 -18.20
N LEU A 33 -19.05 19.94 -18.10
CA LEU A 33 -18.06 19.80 -19.18
C LEU A 33 -17.61 18.35 -19.28
N TYR A 34 -17.91 17.71 -20.41
CA TYR A 34 -17.48 16.35 -20.70
C TYR A 34 -16.08 16.31 -21.33
N ALA A 35 -15.84 17.17 -22.33
CA ALA A 35 -14.55 17.21 -23.00
C ALA A 35 -14.29 18.58 -23.65
N GLU A 36 -13.01 18.97 -23.66
CA GLU A 36 -12.56 20.20 -24.30
C GLU A 36 -11.20 19.95 -24.96
N GLY A 37 -10.96 20.55 -26.11
CA GLY A 37 -9.66 20.47 -26.75
C GLY A 37 -9.70 20.55 -28.26
N ILE A 38 -8.69 19.97 -28.91
CA ILE A 38 -8.54 19.92 -30.37
C ILE A 38 -9.16 18.64 -30.87
N TRP A 39 -10.08 18.82 -31.83
CA TRP A 39 -10.90 17.77 -32.45
C TRP A 39 -10.58 17.56 -33.91
N LYS A 40 -10.68 16.32 -34.36
CA LYS A 40 -10.63 15.97 -35.78
C LYS A 40 -11.72 14.94 -36.10
N ARG A 41 -12.67 15.32 -36.92
CA ARG A 41 -13.81 14.47 -37.31
C ARG A 41 -14.57 13.91 -36.10
N GLY A 42 -14.83 14.73 -35.09
CA GLY A 42 -15.58 14.37 -33.89
C GLY A 42 -14.81 13.57 -32.84
N LYS A 43 -13.50 13.40 -33.01
CA LYS A 43 -12.62 12.73 -32.03
C LYS A 43 -11.59 13.71 -31.47
N LEU A 44 -11.27 13.63 -30.16
CA LEU A 44 -10.15 14.36 -29.59
C LEU A 44 -8.85 13.92 -30.30
N ASN A 45 -8.14 14.90 -30.86
CA ASN A 45 -6.93 14.65 -31.66
C ASN A 45 -5.97 15.83 -31.53
N GLY A 46 -5.29 15.91 -30.44
CA GLY A 46 -4.42 17.00 -29.99
C GLY A 46 -4.55 17.22 -28.50
N ARG A 47 -4.17 18.39 -28.02
CA ARG A 47 -4.28 18.73 -26.59
C ARG A 47 -5.75 18.87 -26.19
N GLY A 48 -6.09 18.29 -25.04
CA GLY A 48 -7.45 18.37 -24.52
C GLY A 48 -7.60 17.76 -23.12
N THR A 49 -8.84 17.83 -22.64
CA THR A 49 -9.30 17.23 -21.39
C THR A 49 -10.58 16.45 -21.65
N ARG A 50 -10.84 15.44 -20.83
CA ARG A 50 -12.10 14.67 -20.83
C ARG A 50 -12.42 14.22 -19.43
N THR A 51 -13.69 14.28 -19.05
CA THR A 51 -14.17 13.80 -17.75
C THR A 51 -15.18 12.68 -17.99
N PHE A 52 -15.02 11.57 -17.30
CA PHE A 52 -15.99 10.50 -17.19
C PHE A 52 -16.50 10.43 -15.77
N LEU A 53 -17.81 10.40 -15.61
CA LEU A 53 -18.50 10.24 -14.34
C LEU A 53 -19.23 8.89 -14.34
N THR A 54 -19.03 8.11 -13.29
CA THR A 54 -19.80 6.90 -12.98
C THR A 54 -20.33 7.00 -11.56
N ASP A 55 -21.18 6.05 -11.15
CA ASP A 55 -21.75 6.03 -9.81
C ASP A 55 -20.66 5.91 -8.71
N ASP A 56 -19.52 5.33 -9.04
CA ASP A 56 -18.45 5.02 -8.06
C ASP A 56 -17.24 5.95 -8.13
N GLN A 57 -17.04 6.67 -9.26
CA GLN A 57 -15.80 7.42 -9.48
C GLN A 57 -15.93 8.51 -10.52
N THR A 58 -15.04 9.50 -10.44
CA THR A 58 -14.81 10.51 -11.48
C THR A 58 -13.40 10.33 -12.06
N GLN A 59 -13.31 10.20 -13.39
CA GLN A 59 -12.04 10.11 -14.10
C GLN A 59 -11.82 11.38 -14.94
N ASN A 60 -10.69 12.04 -14.70
CA ASN A 60 -10.27 13.23 -15.45
C ASN A 60 -9.03 12.91 -16.29
N TYR A 61 -9.16 13.01 -17.59
CA TYR A 61 -8.09 12.82 -18.58
C TYR A 61 -7.58 14.18 -19.00
N LYS A 62 -6.26 14.38 -19.03
CA LYS A 62 -5.64 15.63 -19.46
C LYS A 62 -4.36 15.34 -20.23
N GLY A 63 -4.25 15.84 -21.45
CA GLY A 63 -3.03 15.63 -22.20
C GLY A 63 -3.19 15.74 -23.71
N ILE A 64 -2.42 14.94 -24.43
CA ILE A 64 -2.43 14.83 -25.88
C ILE A 64 -3.16 13.56 -26.28
N PHE A 65 -4.17 13.72 -27.11
CA PHE A 65 -5.01 12.63 -27.61
C PHE A 65 -4.72 12.36 -29.08
N LYS A 66 -4.89 11.11 -29.48
CA LYS A 66 -4.93 10.66 -30.87
C LYS A 66 -6.13 9.74 -31.05
N ASN A 67 -7.10 10.19 -31.88
CA ASN A 67 -8.35 9.46 -32.11
C ASN A 67 -9.07 9.02 -30.82
N ASP A 68 -9.25 9.92 -29.86
CA ASP A 68 -9.83 9.72 -28.52
C ASP A 68 -8.98 8.94 -27.51
N GLN A 69 -7.84 8.42 -27.89
CA GLN A 69 -6.92 7.75 -26.98
C GLN A 69 -5.90 8.75 -26.41
N LEU A 70 -5.69 8.73 -25.09
CA LEU A 70 -4.64 9.52 -24.44
C LEU A 70 -3.28 8.91 -24.79
N ILE A 71 -2.39 9.75 -25.36
CA ILE A 71 -1.05 9.34 -25.78
C ILE A 71 0.00 9.85 -24.78
N ASP A 72 -0.07 11.13 -24.44
CA ASP A 72 0.82 11.74 -23.45
C ASP A 72 -0.02 12.58 -22.48
N GLY A 73 0.13 12.38 -21.19
CA GLY A 73 -0.63 13.12 -20.19
C GLY A 73 -0.96 12.30 -18.96
N GLU A 74 -2.08 12.62 -18.33
CA GLU A 74 -2.49 12.02 -17.05
C GLU A 74 -3.96 11.62 -17.06
N ILE A 75 -4.28 10.58 -16.28
CA ILE A 75 -5.63 10.20 -15.88
C ILE A 75 -5.67 10.27 -14.36
N LYS A 76 -6.54 11.14 -13.84
CA LYS A 76 -6.81 11.24 -12.41
C LYS A 76 -8.18 10.65 -12.10
N THR A 77 -8.22 9.57 -11.32
CA THR A 77 -9.45 8.95 -10.83
C THR A 77 -9.66 9.32 -9.37
N VAL A 78 -10.85 9.83 -9.06
CA VAL A 78 -11.31 10.11 -7.70
C VAL A 78 -12.46 9.17 -7.40
N PHE A 79 -12.29 8.30 -6.40
CA PHE A 79 -13.31 7.36 -5.95
C PHE A 79 -14.20 8.00 -4.88
N ASN A 80 -15.45 7.55 -4.78
CA ASN A 80 -16.36 8.03 -3.74
C ASN A 80 -15.90 7.72 -2.31
N SER A 81 -15.01 6.74 -2.14
CA SER A 81 -14.31 6.46 -0.88
C SER A 81 -13.33 7.57 -0.42
N GLY A 82 -13.01 8.51 -1.32
CA GLY A 82 -11.97 9.52 -1.12
C GLY A 82 -10.58 9.06 -1.57
N ASP A 83 -10.46 7.84 -2.11
CA ASP A 83 -9.21 7.34 -2.67
C ASP A 83 -8.90 8.03 -4.00
N LEU A 84 -7.63 8.11 -4.34
CA LEU A 84 -7.15 8.73 -5.58
C LEU A 84 -6.27 7.76 -6.36
N ASN A 85 -6.43 7.71 -7.69
CA ASN A 85 -5.48 7.06 -8.59
C ASN A 85 -5.03 8.05 -9.65
N LEU A 86 -3.73 8.18 -9.84
CA LEU A 86 -3.10 8.99 -10.88
C LEU A 86 -2.26 8.10 -11.78
N GLU A 87 -2.52 8.11 -13.08
CA GLU A 87 -1.75 7.41 -14.09
C GLU A 87 -1.10 8.42 -15.04
N ILE A 88 0.18 8.28 -15.29
CA ILE A 88 0.92 9.12 -16.24
C ILE A 88 1.24 8.29 -17.49
N TYR A 89 0.83 8.82 -18.63
CA TYR A 89 1.01 8.21 -19.95
C TYR A 89 2.09 8.90 -20.75
N LYS A 90 2.90 8.12 -21.46
CA LYS A 90 3.85 8.58 -22.47
C LYS A 90 3.85 7.63 -23.66
N LYS A 91 3.64 8.16 -24.86
CA LYS A 91 3.51 7.39 -26.13
C LYS A 91 2.45 6.28 -26.06
N GLY A 92 1.38 6.52 -25.29
CA GLY A 92 0.28 5.57 -25.11
C GLY A 92 0.54 4.46 -24.09
N GLU A 93 1.67 4.48 -23.38
CA GLU A 93 2.03 3.54 -22.33
C GLU A 93 2.03 4.22 -20.96
N ILE A 94 1.62 3.49 -19.92
CA ILE A 94 1.73 3.96 -18.52
C ILE A 94 3.20 3.91 -18.12
N ILE A 95 3.71 5.04 -17.61
CA ILE A 95 5.08 5.16 -17.11
C ILE A 95 5.15 5.37 -15.60
N LYS A 96 4.04 5.78 -14.99
CA LYS A 96 3.91 6.00 -13.55
C LYS A 96 2.46 5.78 -13.13
N THR A 97 2.26 5.15 -11.96
CA THR A 97 0.98 5.19 -11.26
C THR A 97 1.20 5.67 -9.83
N GLU A 98 0.20 6.34 -9.27
CA GLU A 98 0.18 6.74 -7.87
C GLU A 98 -1.22 6.51 -7.32
N TYR A 99 -1.35 5.60 -6.38
CA TYR A 99 -2.59 5.33 -5.68
C TYR A 99 -2.47 5.81 -4.25
N THR A 100 -3.40 6.67 -3.82
CA THR A 100 -3.44 7.23 -2.46
C THR A 100 -4.78 6.88 -1.83
N PHE A 101 -4.74 6.16 -0.72
CA PHE A 101 -5.91 5.89 0.08
C PHE A 101 -6.34 7.12 0.88
N SER A 102 -7.61 7.18 1.28
CA SER A 102 -8.17 8.25 2.12
C SER A 102 -7.42 8.43 3.45
N ASN A 103 -6.80 7.37 4.00
CA ASN A 103 -5.93 7.39 5.18
C ASN A 103 -4.50 7.90 4.91
N LYS A 104 -4.22 8.43 3.70
CA LYS A 104 -2.90 8.91 3.22
C LYS A 104 -1.82 7.83 3.02
N SER A 105 -2.13 6.55 3.23
CA SER A 105 -1.29 5.48 2.70
C SER A 105 -1.41 5.42 1.18
N GLY A 106 -0.55 4.68 0.52
CA GLY A 106 -0.65 4.59 -0.94
C GLY A 106 0.51 3.88 -1.59
N LYS A 107 0.43 3.80 -2.91
CA LYS A 107 1.39 3.11 -3.75
C LYS A 107 1.72 3.98 -4.96
N GLU A 108 3.00 4.14 -5.25
CA GLU A 108 3.50 4.82 -6.44
C GLU A 108 4.37 3.87 -7.24
N THR A 109 4.16 3.79 -8.54
CA THR A 109 5.04 3.03 -9.44
C THR A 109 5.62 3.95 -10.51
N SER A 110 6.87 3.69 -10.90
CA SER A 110 7.50 4.38 -12.03
C SER A 110 8.32 3.40 -12.83
N GLY A 111 8.18 3.43 -14.15
CA GLY A 111 8.90 2.55 -15.04
C GLY A 111 8.02 1.98 -16.16
N LYS A 112 8.40 0.82 -16.66
CA LYS A 112 7.69 0.12 -17.74
C LYS A 112 6.63 -0.80 -17.15
N HIS A 113 5.40 -0.68 -17.61
CA HIS A 113 4.26 -1.49 -17.17
C HIS A 113 3.87 -2.52 -18.25
N TYR A 114 3.24 -3.62 -17.82
CA TYR A 114 2.48 -4.50 -18.72
C TYR A 114 1.22 -3.80 -19.20
N LYS A 115 0.59 -4.32 -20.25
CA LYS A 115 -0.64 -3.76 -20.82
C LYS A 115 -1.82 -3.72 -19.80
N GLY A 116 -1.79 -4.54 -18.76
CA GLY A 116 -2.77 -4.56 -17.67
C GLY A 116 -2.51 -3.54 -16.56
N GLY A 117 -1.43 -2.76 -16.62
CA GLY A 117 -1.07 -1.75 -15.62
C GLY A 117 -0.09 -2.21 -14.54
N ASP A 118 0.22 -3.51 -14.45
CA ASP A 118 1.20 -4.03 -13.50
C ASP A 118 2.63 -3.62 -13.89
N LEU A 119 3.46 -3.34 -12.88
CA LEU A 119 4.84 -2.92 -13.10
C LEU A 119 5.68 -4.08 -13.64
N LYS A 120 6.28 -3.87 -14.82
CA LYS A 120 7.18 -4.84 -15.45
C LYS A 120 8.62 -4.61 -15.01
N ASN A 121 9.13 -3.41 -15.22
CA ASN A 121 10.50 -3.02 -14.85
C ASN A 121 10.44 -1.62 -14.27
N GLY A 122 10.99 -1.41 -13.08
CA GLY A 122 10.99 -0.10 -12.47
C GLY A 122 10.97 -0.12 -10.96
N ILE A 123 10.44 0.94 -10.36
CA ILE A 123 10.43 1.14 -8.92
C ILE A 123 8.99 1.29 -8.45
N GLU A 124 8.65 0.57 -7.40
CA GLU A 124 7.44 0.76 -6.62
C GLU A 124 7.78 1.32 -5.25
N LYS A 125 7.03 2.34 -4.81
CA LYS A 125 7.08 2.86 -3.45
C LYS A 125 5.72 2.68 -2.80
N SER A 126 5.65 1.89 -1.74
CA SER A 126 4.45 1.72 -0.93
C SER A 126 4.59 2.52 0.35
N ARG A 127 3.67 3.47 0.58
CA ARG A 127 3.57 4.24 1.82
C ARG A 127 2.53 3.59 2.72
N PHE A 128 2.92 3.26 3.93
CA PHE A 128 2.06 2.66 4.94
C PHE A 128 1.46 3.73 5.88
N SER A 129 0.44 3.35 6.64
CA SER A 129 -0.20 4.22 7.62
C SER A 129 0.74 4.69 8.74
N ASP A 130 1.83 3.96 8.99
CA ASP A 130 2.91 4.32 9.91
C ASP A 130 3.93 5.31 9.31
N ASN A 131 3.62 5.90 8.16
CA ASN A 131 4.50 6.75 7.36
C ASN A 131 5.79 6.06 6.86
N SER A 132 5.91 4.75 7.05
CA SER A 132 7.02 4.04 6.42
C SER A 132 6.84 3.98 4.90
N ILE A 133 7.95 3.91 4.20
CA ILE A 133 7.99 3.77 2.76
C ILE A 133 8.80 2.52 2.42
N MET A 134 8.16 1.55 1.79
CA MET A 134 8.84 0.42 1.18
C MET A 134 9.10 0.75 -0.29
N THR A 135 10.35 0.60 -0.70
CA THR A 135 10.76 0.74 -2.10
C THR A 135 11.13 -0.63 -2.62
N SER A 136 10.44 -1.09 -3.66
CA SER A 136 10.69 -2.35 -4.34
C SER A 136 11.19 -2.08 -5.75
N ILE A 137 12.20 -2.80 -6.19
CA ILE A 137 12.73 -2.76 -7.56
C ILE A 137 12.25 -4.01 -8.29
N TYR A 138 11.63 -3.79 -9.45
CA TYR A 138 11.07 -4.84 -10.30
C TYR A 138 11.89 -5.05 -11.56
N GLU A 139 12.11 -6.31 -11.91
CA GLU A 139 12.63 -6.74 -13.21
C GLU A 139 11.77 -7.90 -13.74
N ASN A 140 11.25 -7.74 -14.98
CA ASN A 140 10.34 -8.69 -15.62
C ASN A 140 9.08 -9.06 -14.80
N GLY A 141 8.62 -8.16 -13.91
CA GLY A 141 7.46 -8.36 -13.05
C GLY A 141 7.79 -8.99 -11.69
N GLU A 142 9.05 -9.34 -11.45
CA GLU A 142 9.52 -9.89 -10.17
C GLU A 142 10.26 -8.85 -9.34
N ILE A 143 10.14 -8.93 -8.03
CA ILE A 143 10.87 -8.06 -7.10
C ILE A 143 12.30 -8.60 -6.97
N ILE A 144 13.28 -7.78 -7.33
CA ILE A 144 14.71 -8.13 -7.23
C ILE A 144 15.43 -7.44 -6.07
N ASP A 145 14.86 -6.36 -5.52
CA ASP A 145 15.38 -5.67 -4.32
C ASP A 145 14.24 -4.96 -3.60
N GLN A 146 14.32 -4.89 -2.29
CA GLN A 146 13.33 -4.24 -1.43
C GLN A 146 13.98 -3.50 -0.27
N LYS A 147 13.50 -2.26 0.00
CA LYS A 147 14.02 -1.40 1.07
C LYS A 147 12.88 -0.70 1.79
N ARG A 148 12.92 -0.68 3.13
CA ARG A 148 11.94 0.05 3.93
C ARG A 148 12.59 1.20 4.70
N ASN A 149 11.99 2.40 4.63
CA ASN A 149 12.39 3.59 5.36
C ASN A 149 11.26 4.07 6.27
N ILE A 150 11.58 4.45 7.50
CA ILE A 150 10.68 5.17 8.40
C ILE A 150 11.44 6.38 8.94
N ASN A 151 10.87 7.59 8.79
CA ASN A 151 11.48 8.87 9.24
C ASN A 151 12.96 9.00 8.87
N ASN A 152 13.31 8.69 7.61
CA ASN A 152 14.69 8.65 7.10
C ASN A 152 15.59 7.56 7.74
N TYR A 153 15.04 6.69 8.59
CA TYR A 153 15.75 5.53 9.09
C TYR A 153 15.64 4.38 8.09
N TYR A 154 16.78 3.96 7.56
CA TYR A 154 16.84 2.83 6.62
C TYR A 154 16.78 1.52 7.39
N ILE A 155 15.73 0.73 7.13
CA ILE A 155 15.56 -0.59 7.71
C ILE A 155 15.82 -1.62 6.62
N LYS A 156 16.93 -2.31 6.75
CA LYS A 156 17.18 -3.51 5.95
C LYS A 156 16.61 -4.68 6.74
N ASP A 157 15.58 -5.32 6.19
CA ASP A 157 15.11 -6.60 6.71
C ASP A 157 16.23 -7.63 6.46
N ASP A 158 16.77 -8.20 7.52
CA ASP A 158 17.79 -9.23 7.45
C ASP A 158 17.33 -10.41 8.31
N ILE A 159 17.17 -11.56 7.67
CA ILE A 159 16.84 -12.82 8.33
C ILE A 159 18.04 -13.72 8.19
N SER A 160 18.67 -14.03 9.30
CA SER A 160 19.79 -14.95 9.38
C SER A 160 19.40 -16.26 10.06
N GLY A 161 20.07 -17.33 9.69
CA GLY A 161 19.88 -18.68 10.19
C GLY A 161 20.47 -19.69 9.21
N GLU A 162 20.80 -20.89 9.67
CA GLU A 162 21.42 -21.91 8.82
C GLU A 162 20.41 -22.62 7.92
N LYS A 163 19.15 -22.70 8.37
CA LYS A 163 18.08 -23.41 7.65
C LYS A 163 17.37 -22.50 6.67
N GLU A 164 16.79 -23.08 5.60
CA GLU A 164 15.92 -22.37 4.65
C GLU A 164 14.49 -22.23 5.18
N SER A 165 14.08 -23.10 6.11
CA SER A 165 12.78 -23.06 6.77
C SER A 165 12.84 -23.54 8.21
N ILE A 166 11.90 -23.07 9.01
CA ILE A 166 11.71 -23.50 10.41
C ILE A 166 10.24 -23.76 10.70
N ASN A 167 9.99 -24.75 11.55
CA ASN A 167 8.67 -25.05 12.08
C ASN A 167 8.55 -24.50 13.50
N ILE A 168 7.49 -23.73 13.75
CA ILE A 168 7.21 -23.14 15.06
C ILE A 168 5.85 -23.67 15.54
N PRO A 169 5.76 -24.19 16.78
CA PRO A 169 4.50 -24.60 17.35
C PRO A 169 3.49 -23.45 17.41
N LEU A 170 2.25 -23.75 17.04
CA LEU A 170 1.10 -22.87 17.17
C LEU A 170 0.30 -23.32 18.40
N GLU A 171 0.24 -22.49 19.41
CA GLU A 171 -0.58 -22.74 20.60
C GLU A 171 -2.01 -22.25 20.29
N ILE A 172 -3.01 -23.12 20.53
CA ILE A 172 -4.42 -22.77 20.38
C ILE A 172 -5.06 -22.80 21.75
N GLU A 173 -5.63 -21.68 22.18
CA GLU A 173 -6.31 -21.59 23.46
C GLU A 173 -7.71 -22.22 23.37
N GLU A 174 -7.99 -23.15 24.29
CA GLU A 174 -9.29 -23.81 24.33
C GLU A 174 -10.38 -22.80 24.74
N GLY A 175 -11.45 -22.74 23.93
CA GLY A 175 -12.63 -21.93 24.23
C GLY A 175 -12.80 -20.69 23.35
N ASP A 176 -11.72 -20.03 22.92
CA ASP A 176 -11.80 -18.86 22.04
C ASP A 176 -11.15 -19.03 20.66
N ASN A 177 -10.50 -20.16 20.42
CA ASN A 177 -9.74 -20.47 19.20
C ASN A 177 -8.64 -19.45 18.86
N THR A 178 -8.19 -18.67 19.84
CA THR A 178 -7.09 -17.74 19.62
C THR A 178 -5.79 -18.51 19.44
N MET A 179 -5.06 -18.13 18.40
CA MET A 179 -3.80 -18.77 18.04
C MET A 179 -2.63 -17.93 18.55
N TYR A 180 -1.67 -18.57 19.16
CA TYR A 180 -0.50 -17.91 19.72
C TYR A 180 0.80 -18.52 19.23
N ILE A 181 1.82 -17.67 19.16
CA ILE A 181 3.19 -18.02 18.83
C ILE A 181 4.14 -17.40 19.85
N ASN A 182 5.20 -18.12 20.18
CA ASN A 182 6.25 -17.62 21.07
C ASN A 182 7.45 -17.10 20.27
N LEU A 183 7.80 -15.83 20.50
CA LEU A 183 8.99 -15.21 19.97
C LEU A 183 10.01 -15.03 21.09
N LYS A 184 11.30 -15.10 20.76
CA LYS A 184 12.39 -14.80 21.67
C LYS A 184 12.96 -13.43 21.37
N ILE A 185 13.00 -12.58 22.38
CA ILE A 185 13.48 -11.21 22.27
C ILE A 185 14.78 -11.10 23.10
N PRO A 186 15.93 -10.90 22.46
CA PRO A 186 17.19 -10.71 23.15
C PRO A 186 17.15 -9.47 24.05
N THR A 187 17.57 -9.65 25.31
CA THR A 187 17.68 -8.57 26.30
C THR A 187 19.11 -8.49 26.81
N LYS A 188 19.42 -7.54 27.69
CA LYS A 188 20.78 -7.42 28.29
C LYS A 188 21.13 -8.53 29.27
N SER A 189 20.13 -9.20 29.84
CA SER A 189 20.38 -10.44 30.60
C SER A 189 20.71 -11.55 29.59
N ASP A 190 21.71 -12.40 29.89
CA ASP A 190 22.23 -13.47 28.99
C ASP A 190 21.19 -14.50 28.51
N SER A 191 19.91 -14.30 28.80
CA SER A 191 18.80 -15.15 28.35
C SER A 191 17.82 -14.36 27.47
N ASP A 192 17.42 -14.96 26.34
CA ASP A 192 16.36 -14.46 25.52
C ASP A 192 15.02 -14.44 26.29
N TYR A 193 14.30 -13.33 26.25
CA TYR A 193 12.96 -13.24 26.81
C TYR A 193 11.94 -13.88 25.88
N SER A 194 11.21 -14.89 26.34
CA SER A 194 10.14 -15.53 25.58
C SER A 194 8.84 -14.72 25.74
N ALA A 195 8.29 -14.21 24.65
CA ALA A 195 7.06 -13.45 24.64
C ALA A 195 6.02 -14.12 23.74
N ARG A 196 4.78 -14.17 24.23
CA ARG A 196 3.62 -14.77 23.54
C ARG A 196 2.89 -13.70 22.72
N PHE A 197 2.65 -13.99 21.44
CA PHE A 197 1.94 -13.12 20.50
C PHE A 197 0.73 -13.83 19.91
N VAL A 198 -0.37 -13.12 19.74
CA VAL A 198 -1.51 -13.59 18.95
C VAL A 198 -1.10 -13.61 17.50
N PHE A 199 -1.25 -14.75 16.84
CA PHE A 199 -1.13 -14.88 15.39
C PHE A 199 -2.42 -14.34 14.73
N ASP A 200 -2.33 -13.18 14.12
CA ASP A 200 -3.49 -12.44 13.59
C ASP A 200 -3.24 -11.95 12.16
N THR A 201 -3.72 -12.71 11.17
CA THR A 201 -3.63 -12.35 9.75
C THR A 201 -4.55 -11.19 9.36
N GLY A 202 -5.47 -10.78 10.22
CA GLY A 202 -6.30 -9.56 10.04
C GLY A 202 -5.61 -8.28 10.49
N SER A 203 -4.49 -8.38 11.22
CA SER A 203 -3.70 -7.22 11.63
C SER A 203 -2.63 -6.89 10.61
N GLU A 204 -2.55 -5.63 10.18
CA GLU A 204 -1.47 -5.15 9.31
C GLU A 204 -0.12 -5.03 10.01
N SER A 205 -0.09 -4.96 11.34
CA SER A 205 1.09 -4.56 12.11
C SER A 205 1.62 -5.66 13.02
N PHE A 206 2.94 -5.67 13.24
CA PHE A 206 3.54 -6.31 14.40
C PHE A 206 3.39 -5.37 15.59
N LYS A 207 2.60 -5.76 16.58
CA LYS A 207 2.23 -4.92 17.72
C LYS A 207 2.65 -5.52 19.04
N ILE A 208 3.20 -4.69 19.93
CA ILE A 208 3.58 -5.03 21.30
C ILE A 208 2.64 -4.30 22.26
N GLY A 209 2.01 -5.05 23.15
CA GLY A 209 1.20 -4.47 24.22
C GLY A 209 2.03 -3.62 25.17
N TYR A 210 1.43 -2.60 25.78
CA TYR A 210 2.11 -1.64 26.67
C TYR A 210 2.87 -2.34 27.80
N ARG A 211 2.24 -3.30 28.47
CA ARG A 211 2.86 -4.02 29.60
C ARG A 211 4.07 -4.84 29.19
N LEU A 212 3.95 -5.62 28.10
CA LEU A 212 5.07 -6.39 27.57
C LEU A 212 6.24 -5.47 27.18
N PHE A 213 5.96 -4.34 26.55
CA PHE A 213 7.00 -3.39 26.16
C PHE A 213 7.77 -2.86 27.38
N ASN A 214 7.07 -2.45 28.45
CA ASN A 214 7.71 -1.95 29.66
C ASN A 214 8.54 -3.05 30.34
N GLU A 215 8.04 -4.26 30.42
CA GLU A 215 8.79 -5.39 30.94
C GLU A 215 10.08 -5.65 30.13
N LEU A 216 10.00 -5.63 28.82
CA LEU A 216 11.16 -5.77 27.94
C LEU A 216 12.15 -4.62 28.12
N LYS A 217 11.69 -3.38 28.30
CA LYS A 217 12.56 -2.22 28.62
C LYS A 217 13.32 -2.43 29.93
N GLU A 218 12.64 -2.84 30.98
CA GLU A 218 13.27 -3.13 32.28
C GLU A 218 14.34 -4.21 32.15
N LYS A 219 14.14 -5.22 31.31
CA LYS A 219 15.09 -6.25 30.98
C LYS A 219 16.21 -5.84 30.03
N GLY A 220 16.18 -4.57 29.56
CA GLY A 220 17.20 -4.00 28.69
C GLY A 220 17.04 -4.32 27.22
N LEU A 221 15.80 -4.35 26.73
CA LEU A 221 15.50 -4.38 25.29
C LEU A 221 16.31 -3.32 24.54
N LYS A 222 16.98 -3.72 23.47
CA LYS A 222 17.63 -2.80 22.55
C LYS A 222 16.65 -2.42 21.44
N TYR A 223 16.30 -1.15 21.38
CA TYR A 223 15.40 -0.59 20.39
C TYR A 223 15.73 0.85 20.06
N ILE A 224 15.23 1.33 18.93
CA ILE A 224 15.25 2.73 18.51
C ILE A 224 13.82 3.23 18.52
N ASP A 225 13.54 4.31 19.23
CA ASP A 225 12.26 5.01 19.13
C ASP A 225 12.26 5.88 17.87
N LEU A 226 11.30 5.66 16.98
CA LEU A 226 11.18 6.42 15.74
C LEU A 226 10.48 7.76 15.94
N ASN A 227 9.97 8.03 17.15
CA ASN A 227 9.17 9.23 17.46
C ASN A 227 7.98 9.43 16.51
N VAL A 228 7.37 8.34 16.07
CA VAL A 228 6.20 8.32 15.19
C VAL A 228 5.01 7.81 15.96
N ASN A 229 3.96 8.63 16.06
CA ASN A 229 2.66 8.23 16.58
C ASN A 229 1.75 7.76 15.45
N ILE A 230 1.21 6.57 15.61
CA ILE A 230 0.32 5.95 14.63
C ILE A 230 -1.04 5.77 15.26
N LYS A 231 -2.06 6.23 14.53
CA LYS A 231 -3.46 5.94 14.85
C LYS A 231 -3.91 4.74 14.03
N SER A 232 -4.48 3.76 14.66
CA SER A 232 -5.10 2.59 14.04
C SER A 232 -6.51 2.42 14.57
N VAL A 233 -7.38 1.83 13.74
CA VAL A 233 -8.76 1.55 14.12
C VAL A 233 -8.89 0.03 14.27
N GLY A 234 -9.39 -0.41 15.41
CA GLY A 234 -9.70 -1.83 15.64
C GLY A 234 -11.00 -2.26 14.96
N VAL A 235 -11.25 -3.57 14.92
CA VAL A 235 -12.47 -4.15 14.34
C VAL A 235 -13.76 -3.59 14.96
N SER A 236 -13.70 -3.15 16.23
CA SER A 236 -14.80 -2.50 16.94
C SER A 236 -14.99 -1.01 16.59
N GLY A 237 -14.19 -0.46 15.66
CA GLY A 237 -14.20 0.97 15.34
C GLY A 237 -13.51 1.87 16.38
N ILE A 238 -12.89 1.29 17.41
CA ILE A 238 -12.17 2.05 18.44
C ILE A 238 -10.80 2.44 17.89
N GLU A 239 -10.45 3.73 18.03
CA GLU A 239 -9.13 4.26 17.70
C GLU A 239 -8.11 3.91 18.78
N PHE A 240 -6.92 3.49 18.35
CA PHE A 240 -5.77 3.23 19.22
C PHE A 240 -4.58 4.07 18.77
N GLU A 241 -3.84 4.60 19.72
CA GLU A 241 -2.56 5.23 19.48
C GLU A 241 -1.40 4.28 19.83
N SER A 242 -0.39 4.27 18.98
CA SER A 242 0.82 3.48 19.17
C SER A 242 2.05 4.28 18.78
N ASN A 243 3.19 4.03 19.43
CA ASN A 243 4.49 4.49 18.99
C ASN A 243 5.16 3.46 18.10
N ALA A 244 5.83 3.90 17.05
CA ALA A 244 6.65 3.02 16.22
C ALA A 244 8.08 2.95 16.79
N ILE A 245 8.59 1.74 16.91
CA ILE A 245 9.96 1.45 17.34
C ILE A 245 10.63 0.48 16.37
N VAL A 246 11.95 0.43 16.37
CA VAL A 246 12.74 -0.61 15.71
C VAL A 246 13.42 -1.45 16.79
N ILE A 247 13.08 -2.72 16.87
CA ILE A 247 13.75 -3.69 17.74
C ILE A 247 15.01 -4.17 17.02
N GLU A 248 16.18 -4.08 17.67
CA GLU A 248 17.46 -4.45 17.07
C GLU A 248 17.49 -5.91 16.62
N LYS A 249 17.01 -6.82 17.47
CA LYS A 249 16.98 -8.26 17.19
C LYS A 249 15.74 -8.93 17.77
N LEU A 250 15.21 -9.87 17.01
CA LEU A 250 14.11 -10.73 17.41
C LEU A 250 14.37 -12.13 16.87
N LYS A 251 14.09 -13.18 17.66
CA LYS A 251 14.28 -14.56 17.23
C LYS A 251 12.95 -15.29 17.12
N ILE A 252 12.83 -16.09 16.06
CA ILE A 252 11.75 -17.03 15.86
C ILE A 252 12.36 -18.39 15.50
N GLY A 253 12.26 -19.35 16.42
CA GLY A 253 13.04 -20.58 16.31
C GLY A 253 14.54 -20.30 16.14
N ASP A 254 15.13 -20.84 15.07
CA ASP A 254 16.55 -20.66 14.72
C ASP A 254 16.79 -19.40 13.87
N PHE A 255 15.74 -18.70 13.44
CA PHE A 255 15.91 -17.46 12.69
C PHE A 255 16.12 -16.27 13.62
N THR A 256 17.06 -15.42 13.24
CA THR A 256 17.25 -14.09 13.85
C THR A 256 16.89 -13.02 12.83
N LEU A 257 15.91 -12.20 13.19
CA LEU A 257 15.50 -11.03 12.42
C LEU A 257 16.16 -9.80 13.04
N GLN A 258 16.68 -8.91 12.16
CA GLN A 258 17.26 -7.65 12.57
C GLN A 258 16.35 -6.49 12.18
N ASN A 259 16.43 -5.41 12.95
CA ASN A 259 15.73 -4.15 12.68
C ASN A 259 14.21 -4.32 12.48
N VAL A 260 13.57 -5.06 13.39
CA VAL A 260 12.15 -5.36 13.30
C VAL A 260 11.31 -4.16 13.76
N VAL A 261 10.53 -3.60 12.85
CA VAL A 261 9.57 -2.53 13.19
C VAL A 261 8.42 -3.11 14.00
N ALA A 262 8.11 -2.48 15.12
CA ALA A 262 6.98 -2.82 15.96
C ALA A 262 6.20 -1.57 16.37
N LEU A 263 4.89 -1.72 16.52
CA LEU A 263 4.02 -0.70 17.11
C LEU A 263 3.81 -1.00 18.59
N VAL A 264 4.12 -0.06 19.44
CA VAL A 264 3.89 -0.16 20.87
C VAL A 264 2.61 0.58 21.24
N SER A 265 1.66 -0.12 21.83
CA SER A 265 0.42 0.50 22.31
C SER A 265 0.69 1.54 23.37
N LYS A 266 0.05 2.72 23.28
CA LYS A 266 0.07 3.74 24.32
C LYS A 266 -0.96 3.47 25.43
N LEU A 267 -1.90 2.57 25.20
CA LEU A 267 -2.91 2.21 26.17
C LEU A 267 -2.31 1.34 27.26
N GLU A 268 -2.20 1.84 28.49
CA GLU A 268 -1.59 1.15 29.64
C GLU A 268 -2.25 -0.17 30.00
N SER A 269 -3.54 -0.31 29.74
CA SER A 269 -4.29 -1.57 29.94
C SER A 269 -4.05 -2.60 28.82
N SER A 270 -3.34 -2.23 27.74
CA SER A 270 -3.11 -3.12 26.61
C SER A 270 -2.12 -4.23 26.96
N ASN A 271 -2.62 -5.47 26.99
CA ASN A 271 -1.83 -6.67 27.21
C ASN A 271 -1.67 -7.50 25.92
N ILE A 272 -2.36 -7.11 24.84
CA ILE A 272 -2.40 -7.88 23.60
C ILE A 272 -1.21 -7.48 22.73
N SER A 273 -0.40 -8.48 22.39
CA SER A 273 0.67 -8.36 21.40
C SER A 273 0.29 -9.20 20.18
N LEU A 274 0.43 -8.62 18.98
CA LEU A 274 -0.07 -9.21 17.73
C LEU A 274 1.08 -9.45 16.75
N LEU A 275 1.09 -10.62 16.15
CA LEU A 275 1.93 -10.98 15.03
C LEU A 275 1.08 -10.88 13.74
N GLY A 276 1.07 -9.70 13.14
CA GLY A 276 0.26 -9.41 11.96
C GLY A 276 0.99 -9.64 10.63
N ILE A 277 0.29 -9.38 9.53
CA ILE A 277 0.80 -9.56 8.15
C ILE A 277 2.10 -8.77 7.92
N GLY A 278 2.25 -7.56 8.48
CA GLY A 278 3.48 -6.78 8.34
C GLY A 278 4.74 -7.47 8.88
N PHE A 279 4.60 -8.40 9.84
CA PHE A 279 5.69 -9.26 10.27
C PHE A 279 5.87 -10.46 9.31
N LEU A 280 4.77 -11.09 8.90
CA LEU A 280 4.81 -12.27 8.04
C LEU A 280 5.42 -11.97 6.67
N ASN A 281 5.21 -10.78 6.14
CA ASN A 281 5.77 -10.32 4.86
C ASN A 281 7.30 -10.16 4.85
N LYS A 282 7.97 -10.36 6.00
CA LYS A 282 9.44 -10.43 6.06
C LYS A 282 9.99 -11.74 5.51
N PHE A 283 9.15 -12.75 5.41
CA PHE A 283 9.49 -14.09 4.96
C PHE A 283 9.06 -14.30 3.52
N LYS A 284 9.79 -15.12 2.80
CA LYS A 284 9.46 -15.49 1.42
C LYS A 284 8.10 -16.20 1.35
N GLU A 285 7.82 -17.05 2.32
CA GLU A 285 6.56 -17.78 2.45
C GLU A 285 6.31 -18.11 3.92
N VAL A 286 5.05 -18.06 4.34
CA VAL A 286 4.60 -18.57 5.64
C VAL A 286 3.42 -19.50 5.42
N LYS A 287 3.55 -20.73 5.87
CA LYS A 287 2.47 -21.73 5.86
C LYS A 287 2.00 -22.01 7.28
N TRP A 288 0.74 -22.27 7.46
CA TRP A 288 0.20 -22.70 8.75
C TRP A 288 -0.77 -23.86 8.60
N SER A 289 -0.78 -24.73 9.61
CA SER A 289 -1.66 -25.87 9.70
C SER A 289 -2.33 -25.91 11.06
N LEU A 290 -3.65 -25.78 11.10
CA LEU A 290 -4.44 -25.93 12.33
C LEU A 290 -4.43 -27.38 12.82
N ILE A 291 -4.35 -28.36 11.91
CA ILE A 291 -4.29 -29.79 12.26
C ILE A 291 -2.95 -30.13 12.87
N ALA A 292 -1.87 -29.71 12.23
CA ALA A 292 -0.51 -29.94 12.77
C ALA A 292 -0.14 -28.99 13.92
N LYS A 293 -0.94 -27.94 14.14
CA LYS A 293 -0.68 -26.86 15.12
C LYS A 293 0.73 -26.26 14.96
N GLU A 294 1.05 -25.88 13.75
CA GLU A 294 2.37 -25.31 13.43
C GLU A 294 2.32 -24.23 12.38
N LEU A 295 3.31 -23.32 12.42
CA LEU A 295 3.68 -22.41 11.35
C LEU A 295 5.04 -22.80 10.80
N VAL A 296 5.16 -22.75 9.47
CA VAL A 296 6.42 -22.96 8.76
C VAL A 296 6.83 -21.65 8.11
N PHE A 297 7.98 -21.13 8.47
CA PHE A 297 8.54 -19.90 7.93
C PHE A 297 9.68 -20.24 6.97
N TYR A 298 9.65 -19.66 5.76
CA TYR A 298 10.69 -19.77 4.73
C TYR A 298 11.38 -18.42 4.56
N LYS A 299 12.72 -18.37 4.64
CA LYS A 299 13.52 -17.15 4.41
C LYS A 299 13.83 -16.92 2.92
#